data_4d736a36f76a6dc74f5189e39d6e161d
#
_entry.id   4d736a36f76a6dc74f5189e39d6e161d
#
_cell.length_a   1.000
_cell.length_b   1.000
_cell.length_c   1.000
_cell.angle_alpha   90.00
_cell.angle_beta   90.00
_cell.angle_gamma   90.00
#
_symmetry.space_group_name_H-M   'P 1'
#
loop_
_entity.id
_entity.type
_entity.pdbx_description
1 polymer ?
#
loop_
_entity_poly.entity_id
_entity_poly.type
_entity_poly.pdbx_seq_one_letter_code
_entity_poly.pdbx_strand_id
1 'polypeptide(L)'
;MTILSNDILTVEVSGHGAELQSIRKGDVEYLWQGDPSFWGRRSPVLFPIVGSVWESRYRVGGKEYQMGQHGFARDMEFTLVSCSQTEVRYRLESSDETLARYPYPFLLEIAYRLHGNSLDVVWDVMNPSDCDIYFQIGAHPAFFYPDYDPEKSGRGFFTFDRNEDLECIRIKEKGCVDAETKWSLDMPGGRLKLEKDTFDSIDTIMLQDSQIRRVNMFREDGSLWLSLSFDAPVTGIWSPPGKVAPFICIEPWYGRCDRVGYEGDYRDKDWVNRLAPGKKFESVYTIEIA
;
A
#
# COMPACT_ATOMS: atom_id res chain seq x y z
N MET A 1 -1.96 -21.21 1.47
CA MET A 1 -0.62 -20.59 1.37
C MET A 1 0.04 -21.08 0.09
N THR A 2 0.49 -20.18 -0.78
CA THR A 2 1.23 -20.52 -2.00
C THR A 2 2.68 -20.04 -1.84
N ILE A 3 3.63 -20.87 -2.27
CA ILE A 3 5.06 -20.57 -2.19
C ILE A 3 5.59 -20.41 -3.62
N LEU A 4 6.23 -19.28 -3.87
CA LEU A 4 7.01 -19.02 -5.07
C LEU A 4 8.49 -19.09 -4.72
N SER A 5 9.32 -19.62 -5.62
CA SER A 5 10.76 -19.68 -5.39
C SER A 5 11.56 -19.64 -6.68
N ASN A 6 12.74 -19.06 -6.60
CA ASN A 6 13.82 -19.18 -7.56
C ASN A 6 15.16 -19.36 -6.82
N ASP A 7 16.29 -19.25 -7.52
CA ASP A 7 17.63 -19.46 -6.93
C ASP A 7 18.00 -18.38 -5.90
N ILE A 8 17.25 -17.28 -5.78
CA ILE A 8 17.60 -16.12 -4.94
C ILE A 8 16.58 -15.91 -3.82
N LEU A 9 15.27 -15.96 -4.14
CA LEU A 9 14.18 -15.59 -3.23
C LEU A 9 13.19 -16.73 -3.03
N THR A 10 12.61 -16.77 -1.84
CA THR A 10 11.40 -17.52 -1.50
C THR A 10 10.33 -16.54 -1.03
N VAL A 11 9.13 -16.64 -1.61
CA VAL A 11 8.00 -15.74 -1.34
C VAL A 11 6.76 -16.56 -0.96
N GLU A 12 6.05 -16.14 0.07
CA GLU A 12 4.82 -16.79 0.51
C GLU A 12 3.62 -15.84 0.34
N VAL A 13 2.53 -16.35 -0.23
CA VAL A 13 1.30 -15.58 -0.47
C VAL A 13 0.10 -16.34 0.07
N SER A 14 -0.78 -15.67 0.82
CA SER A 14 -2.04 -16.21 1.33
C SER A 14 -3.18 -16.00 0.32
N GLY A 15 -4.16 -16.91 0.26
CA GLY A 15 -5.43 -16.66 -0.41
C GLY A 15 -6.32 -15.65 0.33
N HIS A 16 -6.20 -15.55 1.66
CA HIS A 16 -6.85 -14.52 2.44
C HIS A 16 -6.23 -13.15 2.14
N GLY A 17 -7.04 -12.22 1.64
CA GLY A 17 -6.60 -10.91 1.16
C GLY A 17 -5.69 -10.95 -0.08
N ALA A 18 -5.41 -12.12 -0.67
CA ALA A 18 -4.31 -12.35 -1.60
C ALA A 18 -2.99 -11.74 -1.06
N GLU A 19 -2.79 -11.79 0.26
CA GLU A 19 -1.78 -11.03 0.98
C GLU A 19 -0.40 -11.70 0.91
N LEU A 20 0.62 -10.90 0.58
CA LEU A 20 2.02 -11.28 0.69
C LEU A 20 2.38 -11.52 2.16
N GLN A 21 2.95 -12.70 2.47
CA GLN A 21 3.18 -13.14 3.83
C GLN A 21 4.66 -13.19 4.22
N SER A 22 5.55 -13.39 3.23
CA SER A 22 7.00 -13.52 3.44
C SER A 22 7.78 -13.20 2.17
N ILE A 23 8.94 -12.58 2.31
CA ILE A 23 9.99 -12.45 1.28
C ILE A 23 11.31 -12.80 1.95
N ARG A 24 11.90 -13.93 1.56
CA ARG A 24 13.18 -14.37 2.11
C ARG A 24 14.27 -14.47 1.04
N LYS A 25 15.47 -14.03 1.43
CA LYS A 25 16.73 -14.27 0.71
C LYS A 25 17.64 -15.07 1.64
N GLY A 26 17.80 -16.34 1.35
CA GLY A 26 18.41 -17.29 2.31
C GLY A 26 17.62 -17.34 3.62
N ASP A 27 18.28 -17.11 4.75
CA ASP A 27 17.67 -17.10 6.09
C ASP A 27 17.12 -15.72 6.51
N VAL A 28 17.27 -14.69 5.67
CA VAL A 28 16.86 -13.31 5.99
C VAL A 28 15.43 -13.08 5.54
N GLU A 29 14.56 -12.71 6.48
CA GLU A 29 13.19 -12.24 6.21
C GLU A 29 13.16 -10.71 6.04
N TYR A 30 12.55 -10.25 4.96
CA TYR A 30 12.44 -8.82 4.65
C TYR A 30 11.06 -8.25 4.99
N LEU A 31 10.02 -9.09 4.97
CA LEU A 31 8.66 -8.65 5.25
C LEU A 31 8.33 -8.80 6.74
N TRP A 32 7.68 -7.81 7.31
CA TRP A 32 7.13 -7.84 8.68
C TRP A 32 6.21 -9.03 8.90
N GLN A 33 6.30 -9.68 10.06
CA GLN A 33 5.63 -10.94 10.33
C GLN A 33 4.31 -10.82 11.13
N GLY A 34 3.78 -9.59 11.30
CA GLY A 34 2.43 -9.35 11.78
C GLY A 34 2.23 -9.56 13.28
N ASP A 35 3.23 -9.26 14.13
CA ASP A 35 3.05 -9.27 15.58
C ASP A 35 2.00 -8.22 15.99
N PRO A 36 0.86 -8.62 16.58
CA PRO A 36 -0.21 -7.71 16.93
C PRO A 36 0.14 -6.71 18.04
N SER A 37 1.24 -6.89 18.77
CA SER A 37 1.74 -5.89 19.72
C SER A 37 2.13 -4.58 19.04
N PHE A 38 2.56 -4.66 17.78
CA PHE A 38 2.86 -3.52 16.92
C PHE A 38 1.75 -3.31 15.88
N TRP A 39 1.60 -4.26 14.94
CA TRP A 39 0.62 -4.23 13.86
C TRP A 39 0.39 -5.64 13.31
N GLY A 40 -0.84 -6.13 13.40
CA GLY A 40 -1.21 -7.53 13.12
C GLY A 40 -1.35 -7.89 11.64
N ARG A 41 -1.00 -7.01 10.70
CA ARG A 41 -1.00 -7.28 9.25
C ARG A 41 0.43 -7.26 8.70
N ARG A 42 0.62 -7.66 7.45
CA ARG A 42 1.93 -7.75 6.79
C ARG A 42 2.03 -6.90 5.53
N SER A 43 1.13 -7.11 4.58
CA SER A 43 1.11 -6.44 3.28
C SER A 43 -0.30 -6.41 2.67
N PRO A 44 -1.31 -5.86 3.37
CA PRO A 44 -2.68 -5.92 2.91
C PRO A 44 -2.89 -5.09 1.65
N VAL A 45 -3.74 -5.60 0.74
CA VAL A 45 -4.30 -4.81 -0.35
C VAL A 45 -5.34 -3.83 0.18
N LEU A 46 -5.35 -2.63 -0.33
CA LEU A 46 -6.32 -1.57 0.00
C LEU A 46 -7.30 -1.45 -1.18
N PHE A 47 -8.55 -1.90 -0.98
CA PHE A 47 -9.59 -1.86 -2.00
C PHE A 47 -10.99 -2.03 -1.37
N PRO A 48 -12.05 -1.32 -1.81
CA PRO A 48 -12.07 -0.37 -2.93
C PRO A 48 -11.71 1.07 -2.55
N ILE A 49 -11.28 1.32 -1.30
CA ILE A 49 -10.79 2.63 -0.84
C ILE A 49 -9.38 2.53 -0.27
N VAL A 50 -8.65 3.64 -0.33
CA VAL A 50 -7.36 3.84 0.33
C VAL A 50 -7.56 4.81 1.50
N GLY A 51 -7.05 4.45 2.68
CA GLY A 51 -7.26 5.24 3.88
C GLY A 51 -8.70 5.21 4.38
N SER A 52 -9.14 6.28 5.03
CA SER A 52 -10.47 6.42 5.59
C SER A 52 -11.37 7.28 4.70
N VAL A 53 -12.67 6.99 4.69
CA VAL A 53 -13.71 7.92 4.26
C VAL A 53 -14.21 8.70 5.48
N TRP A 54 -14.68 9.95 5.28
CA TRP A 54 -15.10 10.81 6.38
C TRP A 54 -16.22 10.15 7.21
N GLU A 55 -16.00 10.06 8.51
CA GLU A 55 -16.89 9.39 9.47
C GLU A 55 -17.25 7.92 9.11
N SER A 56 -16.36 7.22 8.39
CA SER A 56 -16.60 5.86 7.89
C SER A 56 -17.83 5.73 6.98
N ARG A 57 -18.24 6.83 6.33
CA ARG A 57 -19.40 6.90 5.43
C ARG A 57 -19.02 7.55 4.09
N TYR A 58 -19.63 7.09 3.02
CA TYR A 58 -19.49 7.68 1.70
C TYR A 58 -20.80 7.61 0.92
N ARG A 59 -20.93 8.35 -0.18
CA ARG A 59 -22.17 8.47 -0.94
C ARG A 59 -21.97 8.07 -2.38
N VAL A 60 -22.95 7.34 -2.92
CA VAL A 60 -23.03 6.99 -4.35
C VAL A 60 -24.45 7.28 -4.81
N GLY A 61 -24.60 8.21 -5.76
CA GLY A 61 -25.91 8.59 -6.28
C GLY A 61 -26.91 9.05 -5.22
N GLY A 62 -26.44 9.72 -4.17
CA GLY A 62 -27.23 10.20 -3.06
C GLY A 62 -27.56 9.16 -1.98
N LYS A 63 -27.21 7.87 -2.18
CA LYS A 63 -27.34 6.84 -1.15
C LYS A 63 -26.09 6.73 -0.32
N GLU A 64 -26.21 6.62 0.99
CA GLU A 64 -25.11 6.49 1.94
C GLU A 64 -24.73 5.02 2.15
N TYR A 65 -23.43 4.78 2.24
CA TYR A 65 -22.81 3.49 2.52
C TYR A 65 -21.77 3.64 3.62
N GLN A 66 -21.51 2.55 4.35
CA GLN A 66 -20.44 2.49 5.35
C GLN A 66 -19.23 1.74 4.81
N MET A 67 -18.02 2.25 5.11
CA MET A 67 -16.79 1.61 4.74
C MET A 67 -15.73 1.83 5.82
N GLY A 68 -15.12 0.73 6.27
CA GLY A 68 -13.97 0.79 7.16
C GLY A 68 -12.71 1.26 6.44
N GLN A 69 -11.72 1.69 7.21
CA GLN A 69 -10.42 2.11 6.68
C GLN A 69 -9.83 1.04 5.76
N HIS A 70 -9.33 1.46 4.58
CA HIS A 70 -8.72 0.62 3.56
C HIS A 70 -9.65 -0.39 2.85
N GLY A 71 -10.97 -0.24 3.03
CA GLY A 71 -11.94 -1.12 2.38
C GLY A 71 -11.99 -2.53 2.97
N PHE A 72 -12.41 -3.50 2.15
CA PHE A 72 -12.71 -4.86 2.61
C PHE A 72 -11.89 -5.97 1.96
N ALA A 73 -11.25 -5.73 0.82
CA ALA A 73 -10.62 -6.81 0.05
C ALA A 73 -9.55 -7.57 0.86
N ARG A 74 -8.83 -6.89 1.71
CA ARG A 74 -7.82 -7.48 2.61
C ARG A 74 -8.37 -8.50 3.62
N ASP A 75 -9.68 -8.52 3.85
CA ASP A 75 -10.37 -9.41 4.79
C ASP A 75 -11.25 -10.46 4.07
N MET A 76 -11.08 -10.59 2.74
CA MET A 76 -11.85 -11.53 1.89
C MET A 76 -10.98 -12.70 1.45
N GLU A 77 -11.62 -13.84 1.19
CA GLU A 77 -10.96 -14.98 0.56
C GLU A 77 -10.93 -14.81 -0.97
N PHE A 78 -9.73 -14.86 -1.54
CA PHE A 78 -9.51 -14.85 -2.97
C PHE A 78 -9.41 -16.26 -3.52
N THR A 79 -9.98 -16.48 -4.69
CA THR A 79 -9.87 -17.74 -5.42
C THR A 79 -8.54 -17.82 -6.17
N LEU A 80 -7.84 -18.93 -6.05
CA LEU A 80 -6.63 -19.20 -6.83
C LEU A 80 -7.00 -19.38 -8.31
N VAL A 81 -6.42 -18.56 -9.19
CA VAL A 81 -6.65 -18.62 -10.66
C VAL A 81 -5.57 -19.46 -11.34
N SER A 82 -4.31 -19.21 -11.00
CA SER A 82 -3.16 -19.93 -11.56
C SER A 82 -1.98 -19.89 -10.60
N CYS A 83 -1.14 -20.90 -10.70
CA CYS A 83 0.09 -21.01 -9.91
C CYS A 83 1.18 -21.74 -10.71
N SER A 84 2.39 -21.21 -10.65
CA SER A 84 3.63 -21.84 -11.12
C SER A 84 4.69 -21.73 -10.03
N GLN A 85 5.93 -22.13 -10.32
CA GLN A 85 7.05 -21.94 -9.39
C GLN A 85 7.35 -20.48 -9.09
N THR A 86 7.11 -19.57 -10.06
CA THR A 86 7.51 -18.16 -9.98
C THR A 86 6.35 -17.17 -10.14
N GLU A 87 5.13 -17.63 -10.37
CA GLU A 87 3.95 -16.77 -10.47
C GLU A 87 2.75 -17.38 -9.77
N VAL A 88 1.98 -16.57 -9.08
CA VAL A 88 0.65 -16.90 -8.57
C VAL A 88 -0.31 -15.77 -8.87
N ARG A 89 -1.56 -16.12 -9.18
CA ARG A 89 -2.66 -15.17 -9.42
C ARG A 89 -3.87 -15.57 -8.61
N TYR A 90 -4.42 -14.61 -7.89
CA TYR A 90 -5.64 -14.72 -7.11
C TYR A 90 -6.71 -13.76 -7.61
N ARG A 91 -7.99 -14.10 -7.41
CA ARG A 91 -9.15 -13.33 -7.88
C ARG A 91 -10.18 -13.16 -6.77
N LEU A 92 -10.71 -11.95 -6.67
CA LEU A 92 -11.91 -11.61 -5.93
C LEU A 92 -12.95 -11.02 -6.89
N GLU A 93 -14.16 -11.57 -6.90
CA GLU A 93 -15.28 -11.05 -7.68
C GLU A 93 -16.31 -10.40 -6.74
N SER A 94 -17.03 -9.39 -7.24
CA SER A 94 -18.12 -8.79 -6.50
C SER A 94 -19.21 -9.83 -6.20
N SER A 95 -19.78 -9.76 -5.03
CA SER A 95 -20.86 -10.61 -4.52
C SER A 95 -21.97 -9.74 -3.91
N ASP A 96 -23.09 -10.34 -3.56
CA ASP A 96 -24.18 -9.61 -2.88
C ASP A 96 -23.68 -8.94 -1.58
N GLU A 97 -22.76 -9.58 -0.85
CA GLU A 97 -22.14 -9.02 0.34
C GLU A 97 -21.32 -7.77 0.03
N THR A 98 -20.47 -7.82 -1.00
CA THR A 98 -19.64 -6.66 -1.38
C THR A 98 -20.48 -5.55 -1.99
N LEU A 99 -21.49 -5.88 -2.81
CA LEU A 99 -22.39 -4.91 -3.45
C LEU A 99 -23.27 -4.17 -2.41
N ALA A 100 -23.56 -4.78 -1.28
CA ALA A 100 -24.29 -4.11 -0.18
C ALA A 100 -23.45 -2.98 0.45
N ARG A 101 -22.12 -3.07 0.40
CA ARG A 101 -21.17 -2.10 0.97
C ARG A 101 -20.52 -1.20 -0.07
N TYR A 102 -20.40 -1.68 -1.32
CA TYR A 102 -19.76 -1.01 -2.45
C TYR A 102 -20.55 -1.35 -3.72
N PRO A 103 -21.43 -0.44 -4.20
CA PRO A 103 -22.45 -0.77 -5.19
C PRO A 103 -21.94 -0.77 -6.63
N TYR A 104 -20.70 -1.20 -6.85
CA TYR A 104 -20.09 -1.34 -8.16
C TYR A 104 -19.62 -2.77 -8.37
N PRO A 105 -20.12 -3.47 -9.41
CA PRO A 105 -19.57 -4.78 -9.79
C PRO A 105 -18.11 -4.65 -10.19
N PHE A 106 -17.29 -5.57 -9.73
CA PHE A 106 -15.86 -5.59 -10.04
C PHE A 106 -15.32 -7.02 -10.13
N LEU A 107 -14.20 -7.15 -10.83
CA LEU A 107 -13.31 -8.29 -10.74
C LEU A 107 -11.92 -7.75 -10.41
N LEU A 108 -11.37 -8.15 -9.28
CA LEU A 108 -10.02 -7.79 -8.83
C LEU A 108 -9.13 -9.02 -8.90
N GLU A 109 -8.04 -8.93 -9.68
CA GLU A 109 -6.98 -9.93 -9.63
C GLU A 109 -5.70 -9.32 -9.06
N ILE A 110 -5.00 -10.13 -8.27
CA ILE A 110 -3.67 -9.82 -7.74
C ILE A 110 -2.74 -10.94 -8.16
N ALA A 111 -1.68 -10.59 -8.87
CA ALA A 111 -0.64 -11.54 -9.24
C ALA A 111 0.71 -11.16 -8.63
N TYR A 112 1.47 -12.17 -8.28
CA TYR A 112 2.84 -12.05 -7.81
C TYR A 112 3.74 -12.77 -8.81
N ARG A 113 4.76 -12.08 -9.32
CA ARG A 113 5.73 -12.60 -10.30
C ARG A 113 7.14 -12.43 -9.78
N LEU A 114 7.82 -13.55 -9.58
CA LEU A 114 9.18 -13.59 -9.06
C LEU A 114 10.18 -13.70 -10.21
N HIS A 115 11.12 -12.75 -10.30
CA HIS A 115 12.18 -12.76 -11.30
C HIS A 115 13.50 -12.22 -10.72
N GLY A 116 14.58 -13.02 -10.79
CA GLY A 116 15.86 -12.63 -10.18
C GLY A 116 15.70 -12.33 -8.69
N ASN A 117 16.15 -11.16 -8.26
CA ASN A 117 16.00 -10.64 -6.90
C ASN A 117 14.75 -9.75 -6.71
N SER A 118 13.79 -9.80 -7.63
CA SER A 118 12.65 -8.89 -7.68
C SER A 118 11.33 -9.65 -7.65
N LEU A 119 10.34 -9.03 -7.01
CA LEU A 119 8.96 -9.47 -6.94
C LEU A 119 8.05 -8.37 -7.50
N ASP A 120 7.37 -8.64 -8.61
CA ASP A 120 6.30 -7.79 -9.11
C ASP A 120 4.98 -8.16 -8.45
N VAL A 121 4.25 -7.16 -7.98
CA VAL A 121 2.87 -7.26 -7.52
C VAL A 121 2.00 -6.52 -8.52
N VAL A 122 1.16 -7.27 -9.23
CA VAL A 122 0.33 -6.78 -10.32
C VAL A 122 -1.12 -6.73 -9.89
N TRP A 123 -1.78 -5.61 -10.12
CA TRP A 123 -3.21 -5.44 -9.91
C TRP A 123 -3.94 -5.30 -11.23
N ASP A 124 -4.98 -6.09 -11.40
CA ASP A 124 -5.94 -5.98 -12.49
C ASP A 124 -7.32 -5.72 -11.88
N VAL A 125 -7.91 -4.56 -12.16
CA VAL A 125 -9.31 -4.27 -11.82
C VAL A 125 -10.11 -4.21 -13.11
N MET A 126 -11.12 -5.07 -13.24
CA MET A 126 -12.02 -5.09 -14.39
C MET A 126 -13.40 -4.60 -14.00
N ASN A 127 -14.02 -3.86 -14.90
CA ASN A 127 -15.42 -3.47 -14.79
C ASN A 127 -16.29 -4.43 -15.64
N PRO A 128 -16.98 -5.39 -15.01
CA PRO A 128 -17.85 -6.33 -15.74
C PRO A 128 -19.25 -5.77 -16.02
N SER A 129 -19.57 -4.55 -15.55
CA SER A 129 -20.90 -3.95 -15.68
C SER A 129 -21.06 -3.11 -16.96
N ASP A 130 -22.25 -2.61 -17.18
CA ASP A 130 -22.62 -1.71 -18.29
C ASP A 130 -22.53 -0.20 -17.92
N CYS A 131 -22.13 0.10 -16.69
CA CYS A 131 -21.95 1.45 -16.17
C CYS A 131 -20.50 1.68 -15.73
N ASP A 132 -20.10 2.94 -15.59
CA ASP A 132 -18.82 3.28 -14.97
C ASP A 132 -18.75 2.79 -13.53
N ILE A 133 -17.60 2.26 -13.14
CA ILE A 133 -17.27 2.02 -11.74
C ILE A 133 -16.19 2.99 -11.26
N TYR A 134 -16.18 3.23 -9.96
CA TYR A 134 -15.23 4.13 -9.31
C TYR A 134 -14.56 3.39 -8.15
N PHE A 135 -13.24 3.43 -8.07
CA PHE A 135 -12.49 2.69 -7.04
C PHE A 135 -11.17 3.37 -6.70
N GLN A 136 -10.59 2.97 -5.60
CA GLN A 136 -9.20 3.21 -5.26
C GLN A 136 -8.54 1.87 -4.97
N ILE A 137 -7.23 1.78 -5.23
CA ILE A 137 -6.43 0.60 -4.90
C ILE A 137 -5.05 1.02 -4.41
N GLY A 138 -4.49 0.27 -3.47
CA GLY A 138 -3.15 0.50 -2.95
C GLY A 138 -2.55 -0.71 -2.28
N ALA A 139 -1.25 -0.64 -2.00
CA ALA A 139 -0.53 -1.59 -1.19
C ALA A 139 -0.16 -0.99 0.17
N HIS A 140 0.09 -1.88 1.14
CA HIS A 140 0.57 -1.51 2.46
C HIS A 140 1.63 -2.50 2.98
N PRO A 141 2.67 -2.82 2.16
CA PRO A 141 3.71 -3.76 2.57
C PRO A 141 4.58 -3.16 3.68
N ALA A 142 4.77 -3.93 4.74
CA ALA A 142 5.65 -3.59 5.84
C ALA A 142 6.98 -4.35 5.72
N PHE A 143 8.07 -3.65 5.77
CA PHE A 143 9.42 -4.21 5.68
C PHE A 143 10.15 -4.07 6.99
N PHE A 144 10.85 -5.10 7.41
CA PHE A 144 11.76 -4.99 8.55
C PHE A 144 12.81 -3.90 8.30
N TYR A 145 13.08 -3.11 9.34
CA TYR A 145 14.28 -2.29 9.34
C TYR A 145 15.52 -3.19 9.31
N PRO A 146 16.52 -2.86 8.49
CA PRO A 146 17.78 -3.57 8.55
C PRO A 146 18.45 -3.35 9.92
N ASP A 147 19.06 -4.41 10.46
CA ASP A 147 19.86 -4.34 11.68
C ASP A 147 19.13 -3.69 12.88
N TYR A 148 17.80 -3.97 12.98
CA TYR A 148 16.95 -3.38 14.01
C TYR A 148 17.46 -3.67 15.42
N ASP A 149 17.61 -2.60 16.20
CA ASP A 149 17.94 -2.63 17.62
C ASP A 149 17.02 -1.60 18.34
N PRO A 150 16.13 -2.02 19.26
CA PRO A 150 15.19 -1.10 19.91
C PRO A 150 15.87 -0.01 20.74
N GLU A 151 17.09 -0.23 21.21
CA GLU A 151 17.84 0.72 22.02
C GLU A 151 18.48 1.85 21.17
N LYS A 152 18.74 1.60 19.89
CA LYS A 152 19.28 2.60 18.98
C LYS A 152 18.19 3.52 18.46
N SER A 153 18.52 4.77 18.14
CA SER A 153 17.62 5.72 17.47
C SER A 153 17.56 5.46 15.97
N GLY A 154 18.73 5.31 15.34
CA GLY A 154 18.83 5.16 13.88
C GLY A 154 18.16 3.89 13.33
N ARG A 155 17.53 4.03 12.16
CA ARG A 155 16.83 2.97 11.41
C ARG A 155 17.30 2.87 9.98
N GLY A 156 18.45 3.48 9.64
CA GLY A 156 18.89 3.68 8.25
C GLY A 156 18.29 4.94 7.63
N PHE A 157 18.17 4.96 6.32
CA PHE A 157 17.63 6.12 5.60
C PHE A 157 16.98 5.71 4.27
N PHE A 158 16.09 6.58 3.78
CA PHE A 158 15.59 6.49 2.42
C PHE A 158 16.29 7.47 1.49
N THR A 159 16.41 7.09 0.21
CA THR A 159 16.54 7.99 -0.92
C THR A 159 15.40 7.75 -1.90
N PHE A 160 15.07 8.79 -2.67
CA PHE A 160 14.06 8.72 -3.71
C PHE A 160 14.70 8.95 -5.08
N ASP A 161 13.97 8.67 -6.16
CA ASP A 161 14.37 9.00 -7.53
C ASP A 161 14.31 10.53 -7.80
N ARG A 162 13.71 11.28 -6.88
CA ARG A 162 13.73 12.75 -6.82
C ARG A 162 14.15 13.18 -5.41
N ASN A 163 15.12 14.08 -5.30
CA ASN A 163 15.74 14.46 -4.03
C ASN A 163 15.54 15.93 -3.64
N GLU A 164 14.64 16.64 -4.32
CA GLU A 164 14.42 18.07 -4.13
C GLU A 164 12.94 18.38 -3.95
N ASP A 165 12.64 19.29 -3.03
CA ASP A 165 11.33 19.93 -2.83
C ASP A 165 10.12 18.98 -2.76
N LEU A 166 10.24 17.90 -1.97
CA LEU A 166 9.12 17.02 -1.73
C LEU A 166 8.14 17.66 -0.75
N GLU A 167 6.90 17.79 -1.19
CA GLU A 167 5.80 18.33 -0.40
C GLU A 167 4.88 17.22 0.12
N CYS A 168 4.65 17.21 1.42
CA CYS A 168 3.76 16.30 2.10
C CYS A 168 2.46 16.98 2.53
N ILE A 169 1.38 16.20 2.61
CA ILE A 169 0.14 16.56 3.29
C ILE A 169 0.01 15.75 4.58
N ARG A 170 -0.89 16.17 5.48
CA ARG A 170 -1.05 15.54 6.79
C ARG A 170 -2.39 14.87 6.98
N ILE A 171 -2.38 13.73 7.63
CA ILE A 171 -3.57 13.20 8.31
C ILE A 171 -3.87 14.14 9.48
N LYS A 172 -5.14 14.55 9.60
CA LYS A 172 -5.57 15.56 10.59
C LYS A 172 -6.59 15.01 11.57
N GLU A 173 -7.67 14.46 11.06
CA GLU A 173 -8.79 14.02 11.89
C GLU A 173 -9.44 12.76 11.31
N LYS A 174 -9.76 11.78 12.16
CA LYS A 174 -10.47 10.52 11.79
C LYS A 174 -9.83 9.78 10.61
N GLY A 175 -8.50 9.84 10.47
CA GLY A 175 -7.78 9.23 9.36
C GLY A 175 -7.96 9.94 8.02
N CYS A 176 -8.47 11.17 8.01
CA CYS A 176 -8.66 12.02 6.83
C CYS A 176 -7.65 13.16 6.80
N VAL A 177 -7.36 13.67 5.59
CA VAL A 177 -6.30 14.66 5.42
C VAL A 177 -6.79 16.10 5.48
N ASP A 178 -5.87 16.98 5.86
CA ASP A 178 -5.88 18.38 5.48
C ASP A 178 -5.08 18.54 4.17
N ALA A 179 -5.77 18.60 3.04
CA ALA A 179 -5.13 18.66 1.73
C ALA A 179 -4.59 20.05 1.36
N GLU A 180 -4.97 21.08 2.12
CA GLU A 180 -4.56 22.47 1.87
C GLU A 180 -3.26 22.82 2.59
N THR A 181 -3.00 22.17 3.74
CA THR A 181 -1.77 22.41 4.51
C THR A 181 -0.67 21.47 4.05
N LYS A 182 0.35 22.03 3.43
CA LYS A 182 1.53 21.30 2.97
C LYS A 182 2.74 21.61 3.86
N TRP A 183 3.68 20.68 3.91
CA TRP A 183 4.97 20.84 4.55
C TRP A 183 6.06 20.18 3.72
N SER A 184 7.27 20.76 3.75
CA SER A 184 8.41 20.22 3.01
C SER A 184 9.08 19.11 3.80
N LEU A 185 9.41 18.02 3.12
CA LEU A 185 10.17 16.91 3.70
C LEU A 185 11.64 17.29 3.81
N ASP A 186 12.18 17.30 5.03
CA ASP A 186 13.60 17.61 5.25
C ASP A 186 14.48 16.42 4.88
N MET A 187 15.35 16.63 3.88
CA MET A 187 16.20 15.58 3.31
C MET A 187 17.63 16.06 3.10
N PRO A 188 18.38 16.30 4.16
CA PRO A 188 19.77 16.79 4.04
C PRO A 188 20.63 15.82 3.23
N GLY A 189 21.23 16.34 2.17
CA GLY A 189 22.04 15.55 1.22
C GLY A 189 21.23 14.49 0.45
N GLY A 190 19.92 14.75 0.21
CA GLY A 190 19.02 13.85 -0.51
C GLY A 190 18.65 12.57 0.26
N ARG A 191 18.78 12.58 1.58
CA ARG A 191 18.52 11.41 2.44
C ARG A 191 17.47 11.74 3.48
N LEU A 192 16.39 10.97 3.50
CA LEU A 192 15.45 10.97 4.61
C LEU A 192 15.97 10.02 5.69
N LYS A 193 16.52 10.54 6.76
CA LYS A 193 16.92 9.72 7.92
C LYS A 193 15.68 9.14 8.60
N LEU A 194 15.78 7.87 8.97
CA LEU A 194 14.76 7.16 9.71
C LEU A 194 15.22 6.98 11.15
N GLU A 195 14.44 7.47 12.09
CA GLU A 195 14.68 7.36 13.51
C GLU A 195 13.47 6.72 14.20
N LYS A 196 13.66 6.21 15.41
CA LYS A 196 12.62 5.50 16.16
C LYS A 196 11.35 6.32 16.42
N ASP A 197 11.44 7.64 16.39
CA ASP A 197 10.37 8.62 16.65
C ASP A 197 9.96 9.42 15.41
N THR A 198 10.49 9.07 14.23
CA THR A 198 10.18 9.78 12.97
C THR A 198 8.68 9.99 12.75
N PHE A 199 7.84 9.02 13.12
CA PHE A 199 6.40 9.04 12.87
C PHE A 199 5.56 9.55 14.05
N ASP A 200 6.17 9.81 15.22
CA ASP A 200 5.42 10.16 16.44
C ASP A 200 4.65 11.48 16.31
N SER A 201 5.17 12.44 15.55
CA SER A 201 4.55 13.75 15.35
C SER A 201 3.82 13.92 14.00
N ILE A 202 4.11 13.06 13.02
CA ILE A 202 3.59 13.20 11.65
C ILE A 202 2.63 12.11 11.23
N ASP A 203 2.57 10.98 11.98
CA ASP A 203 1.82 9.77 11.65
C ASP A 203 2.31 9.16 10.31
N THR A 204 1.89 9.70 9.20
CA THR A 204 2.21 9.22 7.84
C THR A 204 2.87 10.32 7.02
N ILE A 205 4.01 10.04 6.40
CA ILE A 205 4.55 10.86 5.31
C ILE A 205 3.72 10.55 4.08
N MET A 206 2.96 11.52 3.59
CA MET A 206 2.10 11.33 2.43
C MET A 206 2.50 12.29 1.31
N LEU A 207 3.04 11.72 0.23
CA LEU A 207 3.41 12.39 -0.99
C LEU A 207 2.33 12.14 -2.05
N GLN A 208 1.88 13.17 -2.76
CA GLN A 208 0.91 13.06 -3.85
C GLN A 208 1.47 13.70 -5.14
N ASP A 209 0.70 13.65 -6.23
CA ASP A 209 1.07 14.25 -7.52
C ASP A 209 2.28 13.57 -8.20
N SER A 210 2.46 12.25 -7.98
CA SER A 210 3.55 11.46 -8.58
C SER A 210 4.94 12.08 -8.34
N GLN A 211 5.16 12.63 -7.15
CA GLN A 211 6.42 13.28 -6.81
C GLN A 211 7.59 12.31 -6.82
N ILE A 212 7.36 11.03 -6.47
CA ILE A 212 8.36 9.96 -6.49
C ILE A 212 7.79 8.72 -7.18
N ARG A 213 8.68 7.89 -7.74
CA ARG A 213 8.37 6.60 -8.37
C ARG A 213 9.26 5.47 -7.87
N ARG A 214 10.27 5.80 -7.05
CA ARG A 214 11.17 4.84 -6.44
C ARG A 214 11.57 5.28 -5.03
N VAL A 215 11.51 4.33 -4.10
CA VAL A 215 12.03 4.44 -2.75
C VAL A 215 13.14 3.41 -2.58
N ASN A 216 14.33 3.86 -2.18
CA ASN A 216 15.43 2.97 -1.83
C ASN A 216 15.65 3.05 -0.31
N MET A 217 15.68 1.90 0.34
CA MET A 217 15.94 1.77 1.77
C MET A 217 17.37 1.30 2.00
N PHE A 218 18.09 2.03 2.82
CA PHE A 218 19.50 1.78 3.12
C PHE A 218 19.72 1.49 4.59
N ARG A 219 20.74 0.68 4.88
CA ARG A 219 21.32 0.53 6.21
C ARG A 219 22.04 1.82 6.62
N GLU A 220 22.39 1.95 7.91
CA GLU A 220 23.17 3.09 8.40
C GLU A 220 24.57 3.17 7.76
N ASP A 221 25.16 2.03 7.39
CA ASP A 221 26.48 1.96 6.70
C ASP A 221 26.43 2.38 5.23
N GLY A 222 25.25 2.64 4.69
CA GLY A 222 25.04 3.05 3.31
C GLY A 222 24.86 1.89 2.32
N SER A 223 24.83 0.64 2.76
CA SER A 223 24.47 -0.49 1.90
C SER A 223 22.97 -0.54 1.64
N LEU A 224 22.57 -0.85 0.39
CA LEU A 224 21.17 -0.98 0.01
C LEU A 224 20.55 -2.19 0.72
N TRP A 225 19.33 -2.03 1.25
CA TRP A 225 18.54 -3.10 1.84
C TRP A 225 17.50 -3.62 0.87
N LEU A 226 16.66 -2.73 0.35
CA LEU A 226 15.65 -3.01 -0.67
C LEU A 226 15.28 -1.75 -1.43
N SER A 227 14.58 -1.92 -2.55
CA SER A 227 13.96 -0.83 -3.29
C SER A 227 12.52 -1.16 -3.64
N LEU A 228 11.68 -0.14 -3.74
CA LEU A 228 10.32 -0.24 -4.25
C LEU A 228 10.15 0.73 -5.42
N SER A 229 9.67 0.22 -6.56
CA SER A 229 9.39 1.03 -7.76
C SER A 229 7.91 0.91 -8.13
N PHE A 230 7.28 2.02 -8.55
CA PHE A 230 5.84 2.10 -8.86
C PHE A 230 5.51 3.33 -9.70
N ASP A 231 4.31 3.33 -10.31
CA ASP A 231 3.74 4.49 -11.02
C ASP A 231 2.57 5.16 -10.26
N ALA A 232 2.34 4.74 -9.02
CA ALA A 232 1.25 5.25 -8.21
C ALA A 232 1.37 6.76 -7.96
N PRO A 233 0.27 7.53 -8.08
CA PRO A 233 0.29 8.99 -7.92
C PRO A 233 0.42 9.45 -6.48
N VAL A 234 0.16 8.59 -5.52
CA VAL A 234 0.26 8.88 -4.08
C VAL A 234 1.13 7.82 -3.42
N THR A 235 1.99 8.26 -2.50
CA THR A 235 2.85 7.36 -1.71
C THR A 235 2.66 7.65 -0.23
N GLY A 236 2.35 6.62 0.54
CA GLY A 236 2.40 6.63 2.00
C GLY A 236 3.69 6.01 2.51
N ILE A 237 4.27 6.59 3.55
CA ILE A 237 5.35 5.97 4.33
C ILE A 237 4.94 6.04 5.78
N TRP A 238 4.92 4.88 6.46
CA TRP A 238 4.37 4.78 7.80
C TRP A 238 5.07 3.74 8.66
N SER A 239 5.17 4.04 9.94
CA SER A 239 5.42 3.09 11.01
C SER A 239 4.56 3.47 12.22
N PRO A 240 4.11 2.53 13.07
CA PRO A 240 3.16 2.86 14.13
C PRO A 240 3.72 3.90 15.10
N PRO A 241 3.11 5.10 15.22
CA PRO A 241 3.55 6.13 16.15
C PRO A 241 3.61 5.62 17.60
N GLY A 242 4.64 6.02 18.33
CA GLY A 242 4.83 5.72 19.75
C GLY A 242 5.15 4.26 20.08
N LYS A 243 5.36 3.39 19.09
CA LYS A 243 5.57 1.94 19.34
C LYS A 243 6.99 1.43 19.14
N VAL A 244 7.91 2.23 18.63
CA VAL A 244 9.28 1.79 18.30
C VAL A 244 9.24 0.45 17.53
N ALA A 245 8.43 0.41 16.48
CA ALA A 245 8.20 -0.83 15.72
C ALA A 245 9.44 -1.23 14.90
N PRO A 246 9.68 -2.56 14.67
CA PRO A 246 10.84 -3.04 13.92
C PRO A 246 10.66 -2.98 12.40
N PHE A 247 9.66 -2.27 11.90
CA PHE A 247 9.31 -2.22 10.48
C PHE A 247 8.86 -0.83 10.03
N ILE A 248 8.85 -0.66 8.73
CA ILE A 248 8.31 0.51 8.03
C ILE A 248 7.49 0.07 6.81
N CYS A 249 6.39 0.76 6.55
CA CYS A 249 5.59 0.55 5.35
C CYS A 249 6.00 1.53 4.25
N ILE A 250 6.05 1.04 3.00
CA ILE A 250 6.24 1.84 1.79
C ILE A 250 5.05 1.55 0.89
N GLU A 251 4.17 2.51 0.70
CA GLU A 251 2.80 2.27 0.29
C GLU A 251 2.45 3.01 -1.01
N PRO A 252 2.56 2.35 -2.19
CA PRO A 252 2.07 2.92 -3.44
C PRO A 252 0.54 2.89 -3.50
N TRP A 253 -0.09 4.04 -3.80
CA TRP A 253 -1.54 4.21 -3.79
C TRP A 253 -2.08 4.85 -5.08
N TYR A 254 -3.07 4.23 -5.67
CA TYR A 254 -4.00 4.81 -6.65
C TYR A 254 -5.27 5.22 -5.91
N GLY A 255 -5.13 6.17 -5.02
CA GLY A 255 -6.16 6.61 -4.11
C GLY A 255 -5.59 7.38 -2.93
N ARG A 256 -6.48 7.93 -2.10
CA ARG A 256 -6.14 8.62 -0.85
C ARG A 256 -7.36 8.63 0.06
N CYS A 257 -7.16 8.75 1.38
CA CYS A 257 -8.24 9.04 2.32
C CYS A 257 -8.98 10.35 1.96
N ASP A 258 -10.17 10.54 2.49
CA ASP A 258 -10.95 11.75 2.29
C ASP A 258 -10.24 12.99 2.86
N ARG A 259 -10.68 14.16 2.39
CA ARG A 259 -10.47 15.41 3.13
C ARG A 259 -11.34 15.41 4.38
N VAL A 260 -10.88 16.06 5.42
CA VAL A 260 -11.72 16.34 6.59
C VAL A 260 -13.01 17.04 6.16
N GLY A 261 -14.14 16.50 6.57
CA GLY A 261 -15.46 17.05 6.23
C GLY A 261 -15.96 16.76 4.82
N TYR A 262 -15.39 15.81 4.10
CA TYR A 262 -15.86 15.47 2.75
C TYR A 262 -17.24 14.79 2.80
N GLU A 263 -18.22 15.40 2.13
CA GLU A 263 -19.60 14.91 2.04
C GLU A 263 -20.08 14.72 0.60
N GLY A 264 -19.17 14.81 -0.37
CA GLY A 264 -19.47 14.65 -1.79
C GLY A 264 -19.78 13.20 -2.19
N ASP A 265 -20.14 13.01 -3.47
CA ASP A 265 -20.29 11.67 -4.05
C ASP A 265 -18.92 10.99 -4.19
N TYR A 266 -18.87 9.67 -4.06
CA TYR A 266 -17.65 8.87 -4.15
C TYR A 266 -16.88 9.07 -5.46
N ARG A 267 -17.60 9.26 -6.58
CA ARG A 267 -17.00 9.53 -7.89
C ARG A 267 -16.25 10.87 -7.98
N ASP A 268 -16.54 11.80 -7.08
CA ASP A 268 -15.94 13.14 -7.06
C ASP A 268 -14.84 13.24 -5.97
N LYS A 269 -14.55 12.13 -5.30
CA LYS A 269 -13.47 12.02 -4.31
C LYS A 269 -12.12 12.22 -4.95
N ASP A 270 -11.19 12.84 -4.22
CA ASP A 270 -9.79 12.97 -4.66
C ASP A 270 -9.17 11.62 -4.98
N TRP A 271 -8.43 11.56 -6.09
CA TRP A 271 -7.69 10.36 -6.51
C TRP A 271 -8.55 9.10 -6.70
N VAL A 272 -9.83 9.25 -6.97
CA VAL A 272 -10.67 8.12 -7.38
C VAL A 272 -10.38 7.75 -8.84
N ASN A 273 -10.30 6.45 -9.12
CA ASN A 273 -10.15 5.95 -10.47
C ASN A 273 -11.55 5.69 -11.06
N ARG A 274 -11.79 6.15 -12.29
CA ARG A 274 -12.97 5.82 -13.08
C ARG A 274 -12.62 4.74 -14.09
N LEU A 275 -13.46 3.72 -14.20
CA LEU A 275 -13.28 2.63 -15.15
C LEU A 275 -14.57 2.40 -15.94
N ALA A 276 -14.52 2.65 -17.24
CA ALA A 276 -15.66 2.48 -18.14
C ALA A 276 -16.06 1.01 -18.29
N PRO A 277 -17.29 0.72 -18.76
CA PRO A 277 -17.79 -0.65 -19.02
C PRO A 277 -16.81 -1.50 -19.82
N GLY A 278 -16.59 -2.73 -19.38
CA GLY A 278 -15.70 -3.70 -20.02
C GLY A 278 -14.22 -3.32 -20.08
N LYS A 279 -13.81 -2.26 -19.40
CA LYS A 279 -12.39 -1.84 -19.34
C LYS A 279 -11.67 -2.48 -18.17
N LYS A 280 -10.34 -2.51 -18.29
CA LYS A 280 -9.41 -2.99 -17.28
C LYS A 280 -8.46 -1.84 -16.88
N PHE A 281 -8.24 -1.69 -15.58
CA PHE A 281 -7.12 -0.97 -14.99
C PHE A 281 -6.05 -1.99 -14.66
N GLU A 282 -4.81 -1.71 -15.03
CA GLU A 282 -3.65 -2.53 -14.68
C GLU A 282 -2.56 -1.65 -14.06
N SER A 283 -1.96 -2.14 -13.01
CA SER A 283 -0.80 -1.51 -12.40
C SER A 283 0.14 -2.53 -11.78
N VAL A 284 1.39 -2.14 -11.64
CA VAL A 284 2.43 -2.96 -11.03
C VAL A 284 3.28 -2.11 -10.08
N TYR A 285 3.69 -2.71 -8.97
CA TYR A 285 4.83 -2.24 -8.21
C TYR A 285 5.83 -3.39 -8.01
N THR A 286 7.11 -3.05 -7.98
CA THR A 286 8.21 -4.01 -7.89
C THR A 286 8.96 -3.82 -6.60
N ILE A 287 9.14 -4.90 -5.85
CA ILE A 287 9.99 -5.00 -4.67
C ILE A 287 11.31 -5.65 -5.12
N GLU A 288 12.43 -4.95 -4.97
CA GLU A 288 13.76 -5.43 -5.31
C GLU A 288 14.58 -5.62 -4.03
N ILE A 289 15.08 -6.82 -3.79
CA ILE A 289 15.89 -7.20 -2.63
C ILE A 289 17.38 -7.08 -2.98
N ALA A 290 18.14 -6.33 -2.19
CA ALA A 290 19.56 -6.08 -2.46
C ALA A 290 20.47 -7.33 -2.27
#